data_fa3682a208557af58ac99eab00261d13
#
_entry.id   fa3682a208557af58ac99eab00261d13
#
_cell.length_a   1.000
_cell.length_b   1.000
_cell.length_c   1.000
_cell.angle_alpha   90.00
_cell.angle_beta   90.00
_cell.angle_gamma   90.00
#
_symmetry.space_group_name_H-M   'P 1'
#
loop_
_entity.id
_entity.type
_entity.pdbx_description
1 polymer ?
#
loop_
_entity_poly.entity_id
_entity_poly.type
_entity_poly.pdbx_seq_one_letter_code
_entity_poly.pdbx_strand_id
1 'polypeptide(L)'
;MTQEQKELLLKDLCSRLPYGVKVYGNYSYNDGDKIVDDIKTKVLDIYDIDWVINNIEIKPYLFPISSMTEEQKNEYQELCESTPIYSYYYGIKTLCSYEYKDTLHSIDWLVENHFDYRGLIPMGLAKDATGLNIY
;
A
#
# COMPACT_ATOMS: atom_id res chain seq x y z
N MET A 1 10.53 16.77 -1.83
CA MET A 1 10.59 15.32 -2.09
C MET A 1 11.79 15.01 -2.96
N THR A 2 12.61 14.09 -2.52
CA THR A 2 13.76 13.63 -3.31
C THR A 2 13.31 12.79 -4.51
N GLN A 3 14.21 12.58 -5.48
CA GLN A 3 13.90 11.70 -6.63
C GLN A 3 13.60 10.26 -6.16
N GLU A 4 14.35 9.76 -5.18
CA GLU A 4 14.13 8.43 -4.59
C GLU A 4 12.76 8.31 -3.90
N GLN A 5 12.36 9.34 -3.16
CA GLN A 5 11.04 9.38 -2.53
C GLN A 5 9.91 9.41 -3.57
N LYS A 6 10.10 10.15 -4.65
CA LYS A 6 9.16 10.22 -5.76
C LYS A 6 9.00 8.85 -6.44
N GLU A 7 10.09 8.16 -6.71
CA GLU A 7 10.07 6.81 -7.28
C GLU A 7 9.39 5.81 -6.36
N LEU A 8 9.67 5.88 -5.06
CA LEU A 8 9.03 5.03 -4.06
C LEU A 8 7.51 5.27 -4.01
N LEU A 9 7.11 6.54 -3.99
CA LEU A 9 5.69 6.93 -4.02
C LEU A 9 4.99 6.42 -5.29
N LEU A 10 5.62 6.59 -6.44
CA LEU A 10 5.07 6.10 -7.72
C LEU A 10 4.88 4.59 -7.73
N LYS A 11 5.86 3.83 -7.23
CA LYS A 11 5.75 2.37 -7.09
C LYS A 11 4.57 1.98 -6.20
N ASP A 12 4.42 2.65 -5.08
CA ASP A 12 3.34 2.39 -4.13
C ASP A 12 1.97 2.69 -4.76
N LEU A 13 1.79 3.87 -5.33
CA LEU A 13 0.55 4.27 -5.97
C LEU A 13 0.15 3.32 -7.11
N CYS A 14 1.10 2.95 -7.97
CA CYS A 14 0.84 2.00 -9.05
C CYS A 14 0.36 0.64 -8.54
N SER A 15 0.93 0.15 -7.43
CA SER A 15 0.52 -1.12 -6.83
C SER A 15 -0.89 -1.07 -6.21
N ARG A 16 -1.34 0.12 -5.80
CA ARG A 16 -2.64 0.33 -5.13
C ARG A 16 -3.75 0.72 -6.08
N LEU A 17 -3.43 1.06 -7.32
CA LEU A 17 -4.40 1.53 -8.30
C LEU A 17 -5.62 0.61 -8.46
N PRO A 18 -5.47 -0.74 -8.52
CA PRO A 18 -6.61 -1.65 -8.65
C PRO A 18 -7.50 -1.76 -7.40
N TYR A 19 -7.04 -1.31 -6.23
CA TYR A 19 -7.66 -1.59 -4.94
C TYR A 19 -8.42 -0.41 -4.34
N GLY A 20 -8.62 0.65 -5.10
CA GLY A 20 -9.46 1.77 -4.69
C GLY A 20 -8.91 2.58 -3.51
N VAL A 21 -7.58 2.68 -3.38
CA VAL A 21 -6.98 3.53 -2.35
C VAL A 21 -7.43 4.98 -2.53
N LYS A 22 -7.75 5.65 -1.44
CA LYS A 22 -8.06 7.07 -1.48
C LYS A 22 -6.79 7.90 -1.30
N VAL A 23 -6.76 9.02 -2.00
CA VAL A 23 -5.62 9.93 -1.99
C VAL A 23 -6.06 11.35 -1.63
N TYR A 24 -5.16 12.04 -0.93
CA TYR A 24 -5.16 13.49 -0.82
C TYR A 24 -4.43 14.05 -2.03
N GLY A 25 -5.05 14.98 -2.73
CA GLY A 25 -4.41 15.67 -3.84
C GLY A 25 -4.51 17.17 -3.68
N ASN A 26 -3.40 17.86 -3.86
CA ASN A 26 -3.34 19.31 -3.94
C ASN A 26 -3.14 19.71 -5.40
N TYR A 27 -4.26 19.92 -6.09
CA TYR A 27 -4.29 20.27 -7.51
C TYR A 27 -4.35 21.79 -7.75
N SER A 28 -3.88 22.58 -6.79
CA SER A 28 -3.87 24.05 -6.89
C SER A 28 -3.17 24.51 -8.16
N TYR A 29 -3.74 25.47 -8.83
CA TYR A 29 -3.24 26.00 -10.09
C TYR A 29 -3.24 27.53 -10.09
N ASN A 30 -2.44 28.11 -10.98
CA ASN A 30 -2.38 29.56 -11.18
C ASN A 30 -3.39 29.95 -12.29
N ASP A 31 -4.36 30.77 -11.91
CA ASP A 31 -5.36 31.34 -12.83
C ASP A 31 -5.11 32.83 -12.98
N GLY A 32 -4.17 33.19 -13.86
CA GLY A 32 -3.79 34.58 -14.07
C GLY A 32 -3.06 35.18 -12.87
N ASP A 33 -3.73 36.10 -12.15
CA ASP A 33 -3.10 36.86 -11.04
C ASP A 33 -3.27 36.20 -9.66
N LYS A 34 -3.92 35.02 -9.59
CA LYS A 34 -4.20 34.34 -8.33
C LYS A 34 -4.00 32.84 -8.41
N ILE A 35 -3.68 32.26 -7.25
CA ILE A 35 -3.61 30.81 -7.07
C ILE A 35 -5.00 30.33 -6.64
N VAL A 36 -5.56 29.35 -7.37
CA VAL A 36 -6.79 28.67 -7.00
C VAL A 36 -6.45 27.39 -6.29
N ASP A 37 -6.86 27.28 -5.03
CA ASP A 37 -6.69 26.07 -4.24
C ASP A 37 -7.72 25.02 -4.66
N ASP A 38 -7.25 23.84 -5.01
CA ASP A 38 -8.07 22.67 -5.37
C ASP A 38 -7.55 21.44 -4.64
N ILE A 39 -7.95 21.30 -3.38
CA ILE A 39 -7.58 20.18 -2.53
C ILE A 39 -8.74 19.20 -2.50
N LYS A 40 -8.44 17.94 -2.84
CA LYS A 40 -9.44 16.87 -2.91
C LYS A 40 -8.98 15.61 -2.20
N THR A 41 -9.96 14.90 -1.64
CA THR A 41 -9.83 13.49 -1.26
C THR A 41 -10.69 12.68 -2.22
N LYS A 42 -10.08 11.77 -2.94
CA LYS A 42 -10.75 10.97 -3.98
C LYS A 42 -10.10 9.60 -4.10
N VAL A 43 -10.74 8.69 -4.82
CA VAL A 43 -10.13 7.41 -5.20
C VAL A 43 -9.02 7.68 -6.23
N LEU A 44 -7.86 7.04 -6.02
CA LEU A 44 -6.73 7.11 -6.93
C LEU A 44 -7.13 6.66 -8.33
N ASP A 45 -6.74 7.42 -9.33
CA ASP A 45 -6.84 7.05 -10.74
C ASP A 45 -5.52 7.22 -11.48
N ILE A 46 -5.47 6.78 -12.73
CA ILE A 46 -4.24 6.79 -13.53
C ILE A 46 -3.70 8.21 -13.77
N TYR A 47 -4.57 9.21 -13.80
CA TYR A 47 -4.17 10.61 -14.01
C TYR A 47 -3.40 11.15 -12.81
N ASP A 48 -3.66 10.64 -11.60
CA ASP A 48 -2.91 11.02 -10.40
C ASP A 48 -1.44 10.61 -10.49
N ILE A 49 -1.15 9.51 -11.17
CA ILE A 49 0.23 9.07 -11.41
C ILE A 49 0.98 10.12 -12.24
N ASP A 50 0.35 10.64 -13.28
CA ASP A 50 0.92 11.70 -14.11
C ASP A 50 1.11 13.00 -13.32
N TRP A 51 0.16 13.34 -12.46
CA TRP A 51 0.26 14.50 -11.56
C TRP A 51 1.46 14.40 -10.62
N VAL A 52 1.72 13.20 -10.05
CA VAL A 52 2.91 12.97 -9.20
C VAL A 52 4.19 13.14 -10.01
N ILE A 53 4.23 12.63 -11.24
CA ILE A 53 5.38 12.80 -12.14
C ILE A 53 5.68 14.29 -12.35
N ASN A 54 4.65 15.11 -12.46
CA ASN A 54 4.74 16.56 -12.62
C ASN A 54 4.84 17.33 -11.31
N ASN A 55 5.25 16.71 -10.22
CA ASN A 55 5.48 17.29 -8.89
C ASN A 55 4.23 17.86 -8.20
N ILE A 56 3.05 17.40 -8.55
CA ILE A 56 1.83 17.71 -7.82
C ILE A 56 1.80 16.84 -6.55
N GLU A 57 1.41 17.44 -5.44
CA GLU A 57 1.33 16.74 -4.16
C GLU A 57 0.14 15.79 -4.13
N ILE A 58 0.42 14.50 -4.22
CA ILE A 58 -0.56 13.41 -4.06
C ILE A 58 -0.04 12.52 -2.93
N LYS A 59 -0.88 12.25 -1.94
CA LYS A 59 -0.54 11.37 -0.81
C LYS A 59 -1.64 10.34 -0.59
N PRO A 60 -1.32 9.05 -0.61
CA PRO A 60 -2.32 8.03 -0.29
C PRO A 60 -2.68 8.09 1.20
N TYR A 61 -3.94 7.75 1.51
CA TYR A 61 -4.38 7.50 2.87
C TYR A 61 -4.14 6.04 3.21
N LEU A 62 -3.27 5.79 4.17
CA LEU A 62 -2.84 4.45 4.55
C LEU A 62 -2.99 4.24 6.06
N PHE A 63 -3.10 2.98 6.45
CA PHE A 63 -3.09 2.60 7.85
C PHE A 63 -1.68 2.19 8.26
N PRO A 64 -1.16 2.67 9.40
CA PRO A 64 0.08 2.13 9.96
C PRO A 64 -0.06 0.64 10.24
N ILE A 65 1.02 -0.12 10.06
CA ILE A 65 1.03 -1.56 10.39
C ILE A 65 0.63 -1.77 11.87
N SER A 66 1.06 -0.88 12.75
CA SER A 66 0.73 -0.92 14.18
C SER A 66 -0.77 -0.77 14.48
N SER A 67 -1.57 -0.30 13.52
CA SER A 67 -3.02 -0.15 13.66
C SER A 67 -3.82 -1.42 13.38
N MET A 68 -3.17 -2.51 12.97
CA MET A 68 -3.85 -3.78 12.73
C MET A 68 -4.61 -4.25 13.96
N THR A 69 -5.85 -4.71 13.76
CA THR A 69 -6.60 -5.43 14.78
C THR A 69 -5.99 -6.81 15.03
N GLU A 70 -6.33 -7.45 16.16
CA GLU A 70 -5.85 -8.82 16.42
C GLU A 70 -6.31 -9.80 15.33
N GLU A 71 -7.53 -9.64 14.82
CA GLU A 71 -8.04 -10.44 13.72
C GLU A 71 -7.21 -10.26 12.45
N GLN A 72 -6.87 -9.02 12.09
CA GLN A 72 -6.02 -8.71 10.94
C GLN A 72 -4.60 -9.25 11.11
N LYS A 73 -4.02 -9.15 12.31
CA LYS A 73 -2.70 -9.73 12.61
C LYS A 73 -2.69 -11.25 12.40
N ASN A 74 -3.71 -11.94 12.87
CA ASN A 74 -3.84 -13.38 12.71
C ASN A 74 -3.98 -13.78 11.24
N GLU A 75 -4.82 -13.07 10.50
CA GLU A 75 -5.03 -13.29 9.07
C GLU A 75 -3.73 -13.08 8.28
N TYR A 76 -3.02 -12.00 8.54
CA TYR A 76 -1.73 -11.71 7.90
C TYR A 76 -0.67 -12.75 8.26
N GLN A 77 -0.60 -13.16 9.52
CA GLN A 77 0.35 -14.18 9.99
C GLN A 77 0.11 -15.51 9.27
N GLU A 78 -1.13 -15.94 9.10
CA GLU A 78 -1.47 -17.16 8.34
C GLU A 78 -0.99 -17.11 6.89
N LEU A 79 -1.04 -15.93 6.26
CA LEU A 79 -0.53 -15.72 4.91
C LEU A 79 1.00 -15.82 4.83
N CYS A 80 1.70 -15.54 5.90
CA CYS A 80 3.17 -15.56 5.96
C CYS A 80 3.75 -16.91 6.39
N GLU A 81 2.92 -17.80 6.96
CA GLU A 81 3.38 -19.10 7.45
C GLU A 81 3.77 -20.05 6.31
N SER A 82 4.84 -20.81 6.54
CA SER A 82 5.26 -21.88 5.64
C SER A 82 4.55 -23.18 5.99
N THR A 83 4.19 -23.96 4.98
CA THR A 83 3.57 -25.28 5.14
C THR A 83 4.59 -26.36 4.83
N PRO A 84 4.84 -27.32 5.75
CA PRO A 84 5.75 -28.42 5.47
C PRO A 84 5.16 -29.37 4.43
N ILE A 85 5.99 -29.79 3.46
CA ILE A 85 5.65 -30.77 2.43
C ILE A 85 6.37 -32.07 2.75
N TYR A 86 5.60 -33.13 2.88
CA TYR A 86 6.13 -34.48 3.15
C TYR A 86 5.93 -35.37 1.92
N SER A 87 6.91 -36.23 1.66
CA SER A 87 6.72 -37.37 0.76
C SER A 87 6.72 -38.68 1.50
N TYR A 88 6.07 -39.65 0.92
CA TYR A 88 6.04 -41.02 1.44
C TYR A 88 6.79 -41.94 0.47
N TYR A 89 7.85 -42.55 0.98
CA TYR A 89 8.65 -43.51 0.21
C TYR A 89 8.77 -44.79 0.99
N TYR A 90 8.30 -45.91 0.40
CA TYR A 90 8.18 -47.22 1.09
C TYR A 90 7.45 -47.13 2.45
N GLY A 91 6.41 -46.27 2.53
CA GLY A 91 5.65 -46.09 3.76
C GLY A 91 6.32 -45.21 4.80
N ILE A 92 7.49 -44.67 4.53
CA ILE A 92 8.20 -43.76 5.44
C ILE A 92 7.88 -42.33 5.07
N LYS A 93 7.35 -41.56 6.04
CA LYS A 93 7.10 -40.14 5.92
C LYS A 93 8.41 -39.38 6.04
N THR A 94 8.78 -38.67 4.99
CA THR A 94 10.01 -37.87 4.96
C THR A 94 9.69 -36.42 4.62
N LEU A 95 10.24 -35.50 5.41
CA LEU A 95 10.17 -34.07 5.12
C LEU A 95 11.00 -33.77 3.86
N CYS A 96 10.34 -33.35 2.78
CA CYS A 96 11.00 -33.00 1.52
C CYS A 96 11.39 -31.52 1.46
N SER A 97 10.46 -30.65 1.83
CA SER A 97 10.60 -29.20 1.71
C SER A 97 9.52 -28.50 2.51
N TYR A 98 9.58 -27.17 2.50
CA TYR A 98 8.50 -26.32 2.97
C TYR A 98 7.88 -25.60 1.78
N GLU A 99 6.55 -25.61 1.70
CA GLU A 99 5.80 -24.73 0.83
C GLU A 99 5.67 -23.38 1.55
N TYR A 100 6.35 -22.38 1.03
CA TYR A 100 6.18 -21.02 1.50
C TYR A 100 4.95 -20.43 0.83
N LYS A 101 4.03 -19.91 1.61
CA LYS A 101 2.94 -19.13 1.05
C LYS A 101 3.52 -17.97 0.26
N ASP A 102 2.88 -17.67 -0.85
CA ASP A 102 3.39 -16.69 -1.81
C ASP A 102 3.57 -15.33 -1.14
N THR A 103 4.79 -14.82 -1.14
CA THR A 103 5.12 -13.49 -0.62
C THR A 103 4.29 -12.41 -1.32
N LEU A 104 3.94 -12.62 -2.59
CA LEU A 104 3.07 -11.69 -3.32
C LEU A 104 1.67 -11.63 -2.71
N HIS A 105 1.10 -12.75 -2.27
CA HIS A 105 -0.22 -12.76 -1.61
C HIS A 105 -0.22 -11.98 -0.30
N SER A 106 0.84 -12.08 0.50
CA SER A 106 0.95 -11.31 1.75
C SER A 106 1.09 -9.81 1.50
N ILE A 107 1.85 -9.43 0.47
CA ILE A 107 1.97 -8.03 0.06
C ILE A 107 0.65 -7.52 -0.53
N ASP A 108 0.01 -8.29 -1.40
CA ASP A 108 -1.30 -7.95 -1.97
C ASP A 108 -2.34 -7.73 -0.87
N TRP A 109 -2.35 -8.56 0.17
CA TRP A 109 -3.24 -8.39 1.31
C TRP A 109 -3.01 -7.05 2.02
N LEU A 110 -1.75 -6.66 2.23
CA LEU A 110 -1.40 -5.36 2.82
C LEU A 110 -1.88 -4.20 1.94
N VAL A 111 -1.71 -4.32 0.63
CA VAL A 111 -2.14 -3.31 -0.34
C VAL A 111 -3.67 -3.20 -0.39
N GLU A 112 -4.38 -4.32 -0.46
CA GLU A 112 -5.85 -4.38 -0.48
C GLU A 112 -6.48 -3.78 0.78
N ASN A 113 -5.83 -3.94 1.93
CA ASN A 113 -6.28 -3.40 3.21
C ASN A 113 -5.69 -2.03 3.53
N HIS A 114 -5.01 -1.40 2.56
CA HIS A 114 -4.47 -0.04 2.64
C HIS A 114 -3.40 0.17 3.72
N PHE A 115 -2.62 -0.86 4.04
CA PHE A 115 -1.53 -0.76 5.03
C PHE A 115 -0.26 -0.17 4.43
N ASP A 116 0.43 0.64 5.23
CA ASP A 116 1.70 1.27 4.88
C ASP A 116 2.89 0.33 5.16
N TYR A 117 3.11 -0.63 4.30
CA TYR A 117 4.23 -1.57 4.43
C TYR A 117 5.58 -0.99 3.95
N ARG A 118 5.56 0.13 3.23
CA ARG A 118 6.77 0.81 2.73
C ARG A 118 7.28 1.92 3.65
N GLY A 119 6.53 2.27 4.69
CA GLY A 119 6.91 3.34 5.61
C GLY A 119 6.73 4.75 5.03
N LEU A 120 5.74 4.95 4.19
CA LEU A 120 5.47 6.26 3.57
C LEU A 120 4.93 7.29 4.56
N ILE A 121 4.18 6.86 5.58
CA ILE A 121 3.63 7.77 6.59
C ILE A 121 4.76 8.49 7.35
N PRO A 122 5.77 7.81 7.93
CA PRO A 122 6.88 8.49 8.59
C PRO A 122 7.69 9.40 7.67
N MET A 123 7.75 9.10 6.38
CA MET A 123 8.43 9.94 5.39
C MET A 123 7.64 11.18 4.98
N GLY A 124 6.39 11.31 5.43
CA GLY A 124 5.49 12.38 4.99
C GLY A 124 4.94 12.22 3.57
N LEU A 125 5.08 11.03 2.97
CA LEU A 125 4.61 10.71 1.62
C LEU A 125 3.21 10.12 1.59
N ALA A 126 2.67 9.73 2.74
CA ALA A 126 1.30 9.25 2.92
C ALA A 126 0.65 9.90 4.12
N LYS A 127 -0.67 9.88 4.16
CA LYS A 127 -1.46 10.35 5.30
C LYS A 127 -1.97 9.17 6.12
N ASP A 128 -1.93 9.30 7.44
CA ASP A 128 -2.49 8.31 8.35
C ASP A 128 -4.01 8.33 8.27
N ALA A 129 -4.61 7.21 7.88
CA ALA A 129 -6.05 7.05 7.73
C ALA A 129 -6.76 6.66 9.04
N THR A 130 -6.02 6.42 10.12
CA THR A 130 -6.58 5.97 11.40
C THR A 130 -7.61 6.97 11.93
N GLY A 131 -8.81 6.50 12.21
CA GLY A 131 -9.88 7.32 12.78
C GLY A 131 -10.58 8.27 11.81
N LEU A 132 -10.23 8.28 10.52
CA LEU A 132 -10.83 9.18 9.54
C LEU A 132 -12.11 8.64 8.88
N ASN A 133 -12.41 7.35 9.04
CA ASN A 133 -13.58 6.68 8.45
C ASN A 133 -13.73 6.90 6.93
N ILE A 134 -12.62 6.92 6.19
CA ILE A 134 -12.62 7.14 4.75
C ILE A 134 -12.69 5.85 3.92
N TYR A 135 -12.49 4.71 4.55
CA TYR A 135 -12.60 3.38 3.94
C TYR A 135 -13.76 2.59 4.52
#